data_de65abf2640c514467fb7b0a769c24e5
#
_entry.id   de65abf2640c514467fb7b0a769c24e5
#
_cell.length_a   1.000
_cell.length_b   1.000
_cell.length_c   1.000
_cell.angle_alpha   90.00
_cell.angle_beta   90.00
_cell.angle_gamma   90.00
#
_symmetry.space_group_name_H-M   'P 1'
#
loop_
_entity.id
_entity.type
_entity.pdbx_description
1 polymer ?
#
loop_
_entity_poly.entity_id
_entity_poly.type
_entity_poly.pdbx_seq_one_letter_code
_entity_poly.pdbx_strand_id
1 'polypeptide(L)' 'MEVEFNGKKVYFNGEINDIFDTHGPYCMEVEAIGEDDDGIEYSAIGTYDGEDITEIEEDTIECLG' A
#
# COMPACT_ATOMS: atom_id res chain seq x y z
N MET A 1 -7.03 1.24 -3.38
CA MET A 1 -6.21 2.10 -4.26
C MET A 1 -5.46 1.26 -5.27
N GLU A 2 -5.52 1.64 -6.53
CA GLU A 2 -4.86 0.91 -7.60
C GLU A 2 -3.66 1.72 -8.09
N VAL A 3 -2.52 1.07 -8.24
CA VAL A 3 -1.33 1.69 -8.83
C VAL A 3 -0.73 0.75 -9.87
N GLU A 4 0.03 1.30 -10.81
CA GLU A 4 0.71 0.51 -11.81
C GLU A 4 2.18 0.35 -11.42
N PHE A 5 2.66 -0.89 -11.48
CA PHE A 5 4.06 -1.21 -11.16
C PHE A 5 4.57 -2.25 -12.16
N ASN A 6 5.61 -1.88 -12.91
CA ASN A 6 6.22 -2.75 -13.93
C ASN A 6 5.19 -3.32 -14.91
N GLY A 7 4.23 -2.49 -15.35
CA GLY A 7 3.22 -2.89 -16.29
C GLY A 7 2.07 -3.70 -15.70
N LYS A 8 2.04 -3.89 -14.40
CA LYS A 8 0.97 -4.61 -13.70
C LYS A 8 0.19 -3.67 -12.81
N LYS A 9 -1.09 -3.97 -12.63
CA LYS A 9 -1.95 -3.23 -11.70
C LYS A 9 -1.89 -3.90 -10.34
N VAL A 10 -1.53 -3.14 -9.34
CA VAL A 10 -1.45 -3.60 -7.95
C VAL A 10 -2.53 -2.89 -7.14
N TYR A 11 -3.30 -3.66 -6.39
CA TYR A 11 -4.45 -3.15 -5.62
C TYR A 11 -4.12 -3.17 -4.14
N PHE A 12 -4.22 -2.00 -3.51
CA PHE A 12 -4.05 -1.86 -2.06
C PHE A 12 -5.41 -1.61 -1.45
N ASN A 13 -5.92 -2.57 -0.68
CA ASN A 13 -7.29 -2.60 -0.18
C ASN A 13 -7.41 -2.24 1.31
N GLY A 14 -6.45 -1.51 1.85
CA GLY A 14 -6.47 -1.17 3.26
C GLY A 14 -5.81 -2.22 4.16
N GLU A 15 -5.22 -3.25 3.58
CA GLU A 15 -4.41 -4.19 4.33
C GLU A 15 -3.07 -3.56 4.64
N ILE A 16 -2.67 -3.58 5.90
CA ILE A 16 -1.41 -3.01 6.34
C ILE A 16 -0.65 -4.01 7.19
N ASN A 17 0.67 -3.95 7.13
CA ASN A 17 1.55 -4.82 7.90
C ASN A 17 2.19 -4.09 9.09
N ASP A 18 2.42 -2.80 8.96
CA ASP A 18 3.05 -2.01 10.01
C ASP A 18 2.63 -0.55 9.91
N ILE A 19 2.68 0.16 11.04
CA ILE A 19 2.43 1.59 11.10
C ILE A 19 3.74 2.24 11.54
N PHE A 20 4.27 3.13 10.67
CA PHE A 20 5.55 3.79 10.94
C PHE A 20 5.38 5.10 11.69
N ASP A 21 4.31 5.84 11.42
CA ASP A 21 4.07 7.13 12.02
C ASP A 21 2.58 7.45 12.01
N THR A 22 2.15 8.24 12.98
CA THR A 22 0.76 8.64 13.11
C THR A 22 0.70 10.17 13.15
N HIS A 23 0.01 10.75 12.18
CA HIS A 23 -0.15 12.20 12.05
C HIS A 23 -1.55 12.67 12.41
N GLY A 24 -2.26 11.89 13.22
CA GLY A 24 -3.63 12.16 13.62
C GLY A 24 -4.50 10.93 13.41
N PRO A 25 -5.79 11.00 13.75
CA PRO A 25 -6.67 9.83 13.72
C PRO A 25 -6.98 9.32 12.31
N TYR A 26 -6.76 10.13 11.28
CA TYR A 26 -7.10 9.78 9.90
C TYR A 26 -5.91 9.88 8.95
N CYS A 27 -4.70 9.92 9.49
CA CYS A 27 -3.51 10.03 8.65
C CYS A 27 -2.35 9.29 9.30
N MET A 28 -1.99 8.16 8.73
CA MET A 28 -0.90 7.32 9.24
C MET A 28 0.00 6.90 8.08
N GLU A 29 1.30 6.90 8.34
CA GLU A 29 2.25 6.34 7.39
C GLU A 29 2.42 4.87 7.70
N VAL A 30 2.19 4.02 6.70
CA VAL A 30 2.10 2.57 6.92
C VAL A 30 2.87 1.80 5.85
N GLU A 31 3.16 0.53 6.18
CA GLU A 31 3.53 -0.45 5.17
C GLU A 31 2.24 -1.09 4.67
N ALA A 32 1.84 -0.71 3.46
CA ALA A 32 0.63 -1.24 2.84
C ALA A 32 0.95 -2.53 2.10
N ILE A 33 0.01 -3.44 2.09
CA ILE A 33 0.11 -4.70 1.37
C ILE A 33 -0.90 -4.69 0.22
N GLY A 34 -0.43 -4.97 -0.97
CA GLY A 34 -1.28 -5.04 -2.16
C GLY A 34 -1.08 -6.34 -2.91
N GLU A 35 -1.88 -6.54 -3.94
CA GLU A 35 -1.88 -7.77 -4.71
C GLU A 35 -2.21 -7.46 -6.16
N ASP A 36 -1.56 -8.14 -7.10
CA ASP A 36 -1.87 -7.98 -8.51
C ASP A 36 -2.91 -9.02 -8.97
N ASP A 37 -3.24 -9.02 -10.26
CA ASP A 37 -4.23 -9.92 -10.82
C ASP A 37 -3.81 -11.39 -10.78
N ASP A 38 -2.53 -11.65 -10.61
CA ASP A 38 -1.98 -13.01 -10.54
C ASP A 38 -1.88 -13.50 -9.08
N GLY A 39 -2.32 -12.70 -8.13
CA GLY A 39 -2.23 -13.05 -6.72
C GLY A 39 -0.85 -12.84 -6.10
N ILE A 40 0.04 -12.15 -6.80
CA ILE A 40 1.36 -11.83 -6.28
C ILE A 40 1.25 -10.65 -5.32
N GLU A 41 1.87 -10.79 -4.14
CA GLU A 41 1.82 -9.75 -3.12
C GLU A 41 2.96 -8.74 -3.26
N TYR A 42 2.65 -7.49 -2.88
CA TYR A 42 3.58 -6.38 -2.90
C TYR A 42 3.46 -5.60 -1.60
N SER A 43 4.54 -4.94 -1.21
CA SER A 43 4.50 -3.98 -0.12
C SER A 43 4.87 -2.59 -0.65
N ALA A 44 4.40 -1.57 0.03
CA ALA A 44 4.75 -0.19 -0.31
C ALA A 44 4.52 0.70 0.90
N ILE A 45 5.19 1.84 0.92
CA ILE A 45 4.91 2.85 1.93
C ILE A 45 3.74 3.69 1.42
N GLY A 46 2.75 3.87 2.26
CA GLY A 46 1.56 4.62 1.89
C GLY A 46 0.95 5.35 3.06
N THR A 47 -0.13 6.06 2.77
CA THR A 47 -0.93 6.78 3.75
C THR A 47 -2.24 6.04 3.95
N TYR A 48 -2.59 5.83 5.20
CA TYR A 48 -3.78 5.10 5.63
C TYR A 48 -4.67 6.04 6.45
N ASP A 49 -5.96 6.07 6.16
CA ASP A 49 -6.91 6.96 6.84
C ASP A 49 -7.73 6.26 7.92
N GLY A 50 -7.40 5.02 8.24
CA GLY A 50 -8.15 4.20 9.19
C GLY A 50 -9.04 3.16 8.51
N GLU A 51 -9.29 3.29 7.23
CA GLU A 51 -10.08 2.34 6.43
C GLU A 51 -9.38 1.97 5.13
N ASP A 52 -8.92 2.98 4.40
CA ASP A 52 -8.36 2.80 3.07
C ASP A 52 -6.95 3.38 2.97
N ILE A 53 -6.22 2.87 1.99
CA ILE A 53 -4.97 3.47 1.57
C ILE A 53 -5.32 4.61 0.62
N THR A 54 -4.91 5.83 0.97
CA THR A 54 -5.24 7.03 0.20
C THR A 54 -4.11 7.48 -0.71
N GLU A 55 -2.89 7.01 -0.46
CA GLU A 55 -1.72 7.39 -1.24
C GLU A 55 -0.67 6.30 -1.13
N ILE A 56 0.07 6.08 -2.22
CA ILE A 56 1.17 5.12 -2.27
C ILE A 56 2.40 5.84 -2.84
N GLU A 57 3.53 5.66 -2.17
CA GLU A 57 4.81 6.11 -2.70
C GLU A 57 5.33 5.04 -3.66
N GLU A 58 5.17 5.29 -4.95
CA GLU A 58 5.39 4.27 -5.99
C GLU A 58 6.84 3.78 -6.07
N ASP A 59 7.80 4.60 -5.69
CA ASP A 59 9.21 4.22 -5.67
C ASP A 59 9.57 3.27 -4.51
N THR A 60 8.64 3.02 -3.60
CA THR A 60 8.84 2.10 -2.48
C THR A 60 8.21 0.73 -2.70
N ILE A 61 7.51 0.54 -3.83
CA ILE A 61 6.82 -0.72 -4.10
C ILE A 61 7.84 -1.85 -4.28
N GLU A 62 7.63 -2.94 -3.55
CA GLU A 62 8.45 -4.15 -3.64
C GLU A 62 7.59 -5.38 -3.84
N CYS A 63 8.02 -6.26 -4.71
CA CYS A 63 7.37 -7.54 -4.91
C CYS A 63 7.77 -8.50 -3.81
N LEU A 64 6.81 -9.09 -3.13
CA LEU A 64 7.05 -10.02 -2.02
C LEU A 64 7.07 -11.48 -2.46
N GLY A 65 6.60 -11.75 -3.64
CA GLY A 65 6.63 -13.14 -4.08
C GLY A 65 5.85 -13.45 -5.32
#